data_1b1b91301ddb50706dcc0d4763073dd8
#
_entry.id   1b1b91301ddb50706dcc0d4763073dd8
#
_cell.length_a   1.000
_cell.length_b   1.000
_cell.length_c   1.000
_cell.angle_alpha   90.00
_cell.angle_beta   90.00
_cell.angle_gamma   90.00
#
_symmetry.space_group_name_H-M   'P 1'
#
loop_
_entity.id
_entity.type
_entity.pdbx_description
1 polymer ?
#
loop_
_entity_poly.entity_id
_entity_poly.type
_entity_poly.pdbx_seq_one_letter_code
_entity_poly.pdbx_strand_id
1 'polypeptide(L)'
;TPPARLAALLALCMLLVACSSTPTYNPTTFPFQLDQARLDAHPIKTVVIAHVNVGVQSRNYLDKEAPRIDAQVASYLKENGFKVLPQRDFEQHWNAAVRAYGDPVDPTSGKLNRKTFALIMTRVRDEMAKSTKLDAFIFTDLVELEVSFSEGLKHNARWDGVTRTPSLQGPGDGVSTEFDWNTLAAVASLQVSIYN
;
A
#
# COMPACT_ATOMS: atom_id res chain seq x y z
N THR A 1 58.62 10.27 -5.12
CA THR A 1 58.12 11.55 -4.57
C THR A 1 56.83 11.31 -3.80
N PRO A 2 56.75 11.68 -2.50
CA PRO A 2 55.64 11.32 -1.63
C PRO A 2 54.25 11.86 -2.03
N PRO A 3 54.06 13.00 -2.71
CA PRO A 3 52.73 13.53 -2.98
C PRO A 3 51.93 12.72 -4.02
N ALA A 4 52.59 12.06 -4.98
CA ALA A 4 51.92 11.28 -6.02
C ALA A 4 51.24 10.01 -5.46
N ARG A 5 51.84 9.39 -4.45
CA ARG A 5 51.29 8.18 -3.81
C ARG A 5 50.06 8.50 -2.93
N LEU A 6 50.05 9.67 -2.29
CA LEU A 6 48.91 10.13 -1.48
C LEU A 6 47.71 10.47 -2.35
N ALA A 7 47.95 11.12 -3.52
CA ALA A 7 46.90 11.43 -4.49
C ALA A 7 46.27 10.16 -5.11
N ALA A 8 47.09 9.14 -5.40
CA ALA A 8 46.60 7.87 -5.91
C ALA A 8 45.76 7.09 -4.88
N LEU A 9 46.16 7.13 -3.59
CA LEU A 9 45.38 6.52 -2.50
C LEU A 9 44.01 7.21 -2.26
N LEU A 10 43.99 8.55 -2.33
CA LEU A 10 42.75 9.33 -2.24
C LEU A 10 41.82 9.09 -3.42
N ALA A 11 42.34 8.97 -4.63
CA ALA A 11 41.55 8.64 -5.81
C ALA A 11 40.95 7.21 -5.74
N LEU A 12 41.70 6.25 -5.21
CA LEU A 12 41.23 4.87 -5.02
C LEU A 12 40.16 4.78 -3.96
N CYS A 13 40.25 5.56 -2.87
CA CYS A 13 39.21 5.62 -1.85
C CYS A 13 37.91 6.25 -2.37
N MET A 14 37.96 7.23 -3.27
CA MET A 14 36.79 7.82 -3.90
C MET A 14 36.07 6.86 -4.86
N LEU A 15 36.77 5.92 -5.46
CA LEU A 15 36.17 4.91 -6.34
C LEU A 15 35.42 3.81 -5.57
N LEU A 16 35.74 3.61 -4.29
CA LEU A 16 35.06 2.60 -3.45
C LEU A 16 33.72 3.07 -2.83
N VAL A 17 33.45 4.36 -2.86
CA VAL A 17 32.17 4.92 -2.31
C VAL A 17 31.04 4.88 -3.34
N ALA A 18 31.33 4.60 -4.62
CA ALA A 18 30.36 4.68 -5.71
C ALA A 18 29.45 3.44 -5.87
N CYS A 19 29.55 2.42 -5.03
CA CYS A 19 28.79 1.18 -5.17
C CYS A 19 27.82 0.87 -4.02
N SER A 20 27.39 1.84 -3.23
CA SER A 20 26.21 1.66 -2.41
C SER A 20 24.98 2.06 -3.23
N SER A 21 24.54 1.18 -4.13
CA SER A 21 23.18 1.26 -4.65
C SER A 21 22.24 0.94 -3.49
N THR A 22 21.84 1.96 -2.73
CA THR A 22 20.67 1.84 -1.89
C THR A 22 19.55 1.34 -2.78
N PRO A 23 18.85 0.25 -2.43
CA PRO A 23 17.70 -0.19 -3.18
C PRO A 23 16.72 0.97 -3.19
N THR A 24 16.50 1.56 -4.34
CA THR A 24 15.56 2.66 -4.49
C THR A 24 14.16 2.05 -4.33
N TYR A 25 13.67 2.01 -3.11
CA TYR A 25 12.29 1.74 -2.83
C TYR A 25 11.49 2.92 -3.38
N ASN A 26 10.83 2.73 -4.50
CA ASN A 26 9.86 3.69 -4.98
C ASN A 26 8.46 3.21 -4.55
N PRO A 27 7.90 3.72 -3.45
CA PRO A 27 6.64 3.24 -2.92
C PRO A 27 5.42 3.71 -3.73
N THR A 28 5.59 4.69 -4.60
CA THR A 28 4.46 5.28 -5.33
C THR A 28 4.74 5.34 -6.79
N THR A 29 3.84 4.79 -7.51
CA THR A 29 3.86 4.77 -8.95
C THR A 29 2.56 5.21 -9.57
N PHE A 30 1.52 5.36 -8.79
CA PHE A 30 0.42 6.18 -9.24
C PHE A 30 0.90 7.64 -9.25
N PRO A 31 0.78 8.35 -10.39
CA PRO A 31 0.93 9.80 -10.40
C PRO A 31 -0.26 10.36 -9.62
N PHE A 32 -0.11 10.39 -8.30
CA PHE A 32 -1.11 10.97 -7.43
C PHE A 32 -1.08 12.48 -7.64
N GLN A 33 -2.09 13.00 -8.31
CA GLN A 33 -2.24 14.45 -8.48
C GLN A 33 -2.88 15.00 -7.21
N LEU A 34 -2.04 15.59 -6.37
CA LEU A 34 -2.47 16.25 -5.16
C LEU A 34 -3.02 17.63 -5.53
N ASP A 35 -4.28 17.89 -5.25
CA ASP A 35 -4.80 19.25 -5.28
C ASP A 35 -4.34 19.99 -4.01
N GLN A 36 -3.16 20.60 -4.09
CA GLN A 36 -2.54 21.27 -2.94
C GLN A 36 -3.41 22.43 -2.44
N ALA A 37 -4.04 23.18 -3.32
CA ALA A 37 -4.90 24.30 -2.95
C ALA A 37 -6.12 23.82 -2.13
N ARG A 38 -6.69 22.69 -2.49
CA ARG A 38 -7.79 22.07 -1.74
C ARG A 38 -7.35 21.55 -0.38
N LEU A 39 -6.17 20.94 -0.30
CA LEU A 39 -5.62 20.46 0.97
C LEU A 39 -5.27 21.61 1.92
N ASP A 40 -4.76 22.71 1.41
CA ASP A 40 -4.45 23.91 2.20
C ASP A 40 -5.73 24.56 2.75
N ALA A 41 -6.81 24.57 1.96
CA ALA A 41 -8.11 25.05 2.38
C ALA A 41 -8.82 24.11 3.38
N HIS A 42 -8.64 22.81 3.22
CA HIS A 42 -9.28 21.76 4.02
C HIS A 42 -8.26 20.70 4.45
N PRO A 43 -7.39 21.00 5.43
CA PRO A 43 -6.36 20.09 5.86
C PRO A 43 -6.97 18.83 6.49
N ILE A 44 -6.52 17.67 6.03
CA ILE A 44 -6.89 16.38 6.60
C ILE A 44 -6.05 16.16 7.87
N LYS A 45 -6.69 16.04 9.02
CA LYS A 45 -6.05 15.83 10.32
C LYS A 45 -6.60 14.61 11.07
N THR A 46 -7.92 14.39 10.96
CA THR A 46 -8.60 13.31 11.65
C THR A 46 -9.07 12.29 10.62
N VAL A 47 -8.63 11.06 10.76
CA VAL A 47 -8.92 9.98 9.82
C VAL A 47 -9.42 8.75 10.55
N VAL A 48 -10.11 7.87 9.83
CA VAL A 48 -10.46 6.53 10.29
C VAL A 48 -10.02 5.53 9.24
N ILE A 49 -9.47 4.40 9.66
CA ILE A 49 -9.21 3.28 8.75
C ILE A 49 -10.52 2.53 8.56
N ALA A 50 -10.98 2.53 7.33
CA ALA A 50 -12.20 1.88 6.89
C ALA A 50 -11.83 0.57 6.20
N HIS A 51 -11.77 -0.52 6.96
CA HIS A 51 -11.53 -1.83 6.39
C HIS A 51 -12.81 -2.34 5.75
N VAL A 52 -12.86 -2.32 4.43
CA VAL A 52 -13.93 -2.93 3.65
C VAL A 52 -13.27 -3.80 2.60
N ASN A 53 -13.42 -5.10 2.73
CA ASN A 53 -12.95 -6.01 1.68
C ASN A 53 -13.87 -5.87 0.47
N VAL A 54 -13.44 -5.08 -0.50
CA VAL A 54 -14.10 -4.92 -1.80
C VAL A 54 -13.47 -5.82 -2.87
N GLY A 55 -12.59 -6.74 -2.44
CA GLY A 55 -11.86 -7.64 -3.31
C GLY A 55 -12.65 -8.89 -3.70
N VAL A 56 -12.10 -9.60 -4.65
CA VAL A 56 -12.63 -10.89 -5.10
C VAL A 56 -12.50 -11.93 -3.99
N GLN A 57 -13.47 -12.84 -3.89
CA GLN A 57 -13.54 -13.90 -2.88
C GLN A 57 -12.27 -14.78 -2.76
N SER A 58 -11.46 -14.86 -3.82
CA SER A 58 -10.15 -15.54 -3.82
C SER A 58 -9.11 -14.96 -2.88
N ARG A 59 -9.38 -13.80 -2.28
CA ARG A 59 -8.45 -13.09 -1.38
C ARG A 59 -8.73 -13.26 0.11
N ASN A 60 -9.68 -14.10 0.49
CA ASN A 60 -10.07 -14.30 1.89
C ASN A 60 -8.91 -14.73 2.80
N TYR A 61 -7.84 -15.31 2.23
CA TYR A 61 -6.66 -15.66 3.01
C TYR A 61 -5.82 -14.44 3.40
N LEU A 62 -5.92 -13.32 2.66
CA LEU A 62 -5.27 -12.06 3.00
C LEU A 62 -6.00 -11.31 4.12
N ASP A 63 -7.27 -11.58 4.34
CA ASP A 63 -8.07 -10.96 5.39
C ASP A 63 -7.49 -11.18 6.79
N LYS A 64 -6.77 -12.30 6.98
CA LYS A 64 -6.08 -12.59 8.25
C LYS A 64 -4.95 -11.62 8.55
N GLU A 65 -4.35 -11.05 7.51
CA GLU A 65 -3.26 -10.08 7.64
C GLU A 65 -3.77 -8.63 7.74
N ALA A 66 -5.00 -8.38 7.33
CA ALA A 66 -5.58 -7.04 7.30
C ALA A 66 -5.50 -6.30 8.64
N PRO A 67 -5.85 -6.90 9.81
CA PRO A 67 -5.76 -6.20 11.08
C PRO A 67 -4.34 -5.77 11.45
N ARG A 68 -3.34 -6.57 11.08
CA ARG A 68 -1.92 -6.27 11.32
C ARG A 68 -1.47 -5.10 10.45
N ILE A 69 -1.88 -5.08 9.20
CA ILE A 69 -1.56 -4.02 8.24
C ILE A 69 -2.27 -2.72 8.64
N ASP A 70 -3.55 -2.79 8.98
CA ASP A 70 -4.30 -1.63 9.45
C ASP A 70 -3.68 -1.01 10.70
N ALA A 71 -3.20 -1.84 11.64
CA ALA A 71 -2.48 -1.37 12.81
C ALA A 71 -1.16 -0.66 12.45
N GLN A 72 -0.41 -1.18 11.46
CA GLN A 72 0.81 -0.54 10.98
C GLN A 72 0.52 0.80 10.28
N VAL A 73 -0.51 0.84 9.43
CA VAL A 73 -0.95 2.09 8.78
C VAL A 73 -1.41 3.11 9.83
N ALA A 74 -2.17 2.67 10.85
CA ALA A 74 -2.60 3.54 11.95
C ALA A 74 -1.42 4.10 12.74
N SER A 75 -0.39 3.29 13.02
CA SER A 75 0.83 3.74 13.71
C SER A 75 1.56 4.80 12.89
N TYR A 76 1.81 4.51 11.61
CA TYR A 76 2.45 5.43 10.68
C TYR A 76 1.72 6.78 10.61
N LEU A 77 0.39 6.76 10.50
CA LEU A 77 -0.41 7.98 10.46
C LEU A 77 -0.30 8.79 11.75
N LYS A 78 -0.35 8.14 12.92
CA LYS A 78 -0.19 8.80 14.23
C LYS A 78 1.20 9.43 14.37
N GLU A 79 2.26 8.72 13.97
CA GLU A 79 3.64 9.20 13.98
C GLU A 79 3.83 10.42 13.07
N ASN A 80 3.00 10.54 12.01
CA ASN A 80 2.98 11.68 11.10
C ASN A 80 1.93 12.75 11.45
N GLY A 81 1.43 12.75 12.69
CA GLY A 81 0.60 13.83 13.23
C GLY A 81 -0.89 13.73 12.94
N PHE A 82 -1.37 12.63 12.40
CA PHE A 82 -2.81 12.40 12.19
C PHE A 82 -3.47 11.88 13.47
N LYS A 83 -4.68 12.34 13.73
CA LYS A 83 -5.57 11.71 14.71
C LYS A 83 -6.29 10.56 14.04
N VAL A 84 -5.98 9.33 14.44
CA VAL A 84 -6.62 8.12 13.92
C VAL A 84 -7.71 7.68 14.88
N LEU A 85 -8.96 7.68 14.41
CA LEU A 85 -10.13 7.22 15.16
C LEU A 85 -10.13 5.69 15.26
N PRO A 86 -10.78 5.12 16.30
CA PRO A 86 -10.94 3.67 16.41
C PRO A 86 -11.69 3.11 15.21
N GLN A 87 -11.19 2.05 14.61
CA GLN A 87 -11.81 1.36 13.48
C GLN A 87 -13.23 0.87 13.80
N ARG A 88 -13.45 0.40 15.04
CA ARG A 88 -14.78 -0.05 15.52
C ARG A 88 -15.88 1.00 15.34
N ASP A 89 -15.52 2.30 15.40
CA ASP A 89 -16.49 3.37 15.24
C ASP A 89 -17.02 3.41 13.79
N PHE A 90 -16.14 3.20 12.82
CA PHE A 90 -16.52 3.00 11.42
C PHE A 90 -17.36 1.72 11.25
N GLU A 91 -16.89 0.59 11.79
CA GLU A 91 -17.54 -0.72 11.63
C GLU A 91 -18.97 -0.74 12.16
N GLN A 92 -19.25 -0.09 13.28
CA GLN A 92 -20.58 0.01 13.82
C GLN A 92 -21.55 0.70 12.86
N HIS A 93 -21.15 1.84 12.30
CA HIS A 93 -21.97 2.59 11.35
C HIS A 93 -22.06 1.89 9.99
N TRP A 94 -20.96 1.28 9.54
CA TRP A 94 -20.93 0.46 8.33
C TRP A 94 -21.93 -0.70 8.42
N ASN A 95 -21.83 -1.50 9.46
CA ASN A 95 -22.70 -2.65 9.66
C ASN A 95 -24.18 -2.25 9.78
N ALA A 96 -24.47 -1.11 10.40
CA ALA A 96 -25.83 -0.57 10.45
C ALA A 96 -26.34 -0.14 9.07
N ALA A 97 -25.49 0.47 8.26
CA ALA A 97 -25.84 0.88 6.89
C ALA A 97 -26.00 -0.32 5.95
N VAL A 98 -25.14 -1.34 6.06
CA VAL A 98 -25.27 -2.59 5.29
C VAL A 98 -26.58 -3.31 5.60
N ARG A 99 -27.00 -3.35 6.87
CA ARG A 99 -28.31 -3.91 7.25
C ARG A 99 -29.48 -3.15 6.61
N ALA A 100 -29.33 -1.85 6.40
CA ALA A 100 -30.38 -1.01 5.83
C ALA A 100 -30.43 -1.04 4.29
N TYR A 101 -29.30 -1.10 3.62
CA TYR A 101 -29.19 -0.95 2.17
C TYR A 101 -28.76 -2.22 1.42
N GLY A 102 -28.39 -3.26 2.16
CA GLY A 102 -27.81 -4.50 1.62
C GLY A 102 -26.29 -4.43 1.48
N ASP A 103 -25.67 -5.60 1.27
CA ASP A 103 -24.25 -5.71 1.06
C ASP A 103 -23.86 -5.05 -0.27
N PRO A 104 -22.87 -4.14 -0.29
CA PRO A 104 -22.40 -3.54 -1.53
C PRO A 104 -21.55 -4.48 -2.37
N VAL A 105 -21.07 -5.58 -1.83
CA VAL A 105 -20.27 -6.58 -2.54
C VAL A 105 -21.11 -7.81 -2.83
N ASP A 106 -21.19 -8.20 -4.10
CA ASP A 106 -21.87 -9.43 -4.49
C ASP A 106 -21.08 -10.64 -3.96
N PRO A 107 -21.70 -11.48 -3.11
CA PRO A 107 -20.97 -12.57 -2.44
C PRO A 107 -20.49 -13.67 -3.39
N THR A 108 -21.06 -13.75 -4.59
CA THR A 108 -20.72 -14.77 -5.58
C THR A 108 -19.63 -14.30 -6.52
N SER A 109 -19.74 -13.08 -7.02
CA SER A 109 -18.81 -12.52 -8.03
C SER A 109 -17.75 -11.61 -7.46
N GLY A 110 -17.88 -11.18 -6.19
CA GLY A 110 -17.01 -10.17 -5.57
C GLY A 110 -17.15 -8.77 -6.19
N LYS A 111 -18.13 -8.55 -7.07
CA LYS A 111 -18.31 -7.26 -7.74
C LYS A 111 -18.91 -6.23 -6.80
N LEU A 112 -18.27 -5.07 -6.75
CA LEU A 112 -18.76 -3.92 -6.00
C LEU A 112 -19.94 -3.27 -6.72
N ASN A 113 -21.10 -3.18 -6.05
CA ASN A 113 -22.21 -2.32 -6.44
C ASN A 113 -21.91 -0.88 -6.00
N ARG A 114 -21.38 -0.08 -6.90
CA ARG A 114 -20.97 1.30 -6.62
C ARG A 114 -22.10 2.18 -6.08
N LYS A 115 -23.36 1.95 -6.51
CA LYS A 115 -24.51 2.72 -6.04
C LYS A 115 -24.82 2.41 -4.59
N THR A 116 -24.88 1.13 -4.22
CA THR A 116 -25.10 0.69 -2.84
C THR A 116 -23.94 1.14 -1.95
N PHE A 117 -22.71 0.99 -2.40
CA PHE A 117 -21.51 1.47 -1.68
C PHE A 117 -21.59 2.98 -1.40
N ALA A 118 -21.94 3.79 -2.40
CA ALA A 118 -22.06 5.24 -2.23
C ALA A 118 -23.16 5.61 -1.21
N LEU A 119 -24.30 4.92 -1.20
CA LEU A 119 -25.38 5.12 -0.20
C LEU A 119 -24.89 4.79 1.21
N ILE A 120 -24.20 3.65 1.37
CA ILE A 120 -23.64 3.22 2.64
C ILE A 120 -22.62 4.25 3.13
N MET A 121 -21.66 4.64 2.29
CA MET A 121 -20.62 5.62 2.66
C MET A 121 -21.21 6.98 3.05
N THR A 122 -22.23 7.45 2.32
CA THR A 122 -22.94 8.68 2.68
C THR A 122 -23.54 8.56 4.06
N ARG A 123 -24.22 7.45 4.35
CA ARG A 123 -24.84 7.20 5.66
C ARG A 123 -23.79 7.12 6.79
N VAL A 124 -22.71 6.38 6.56
CA VAL A 124 -21.60 6.24 7.54
C VAL A 124 -20.98 7.60 7.84
N ARG A 125 -20.66 8.39 6.80
CA ARG A 125 -20.14 9.74 6.96
C ARG A 125 -21.07 10.61 7.82
N ASP A 126 -22.34 10.63 7.48
CA ASP A 126 -23.33 11.49 8.15
C ASP A 126 -23.54 11.09 9.62
N GLU A 127 -23.49 9.78 9.91
CA GLU A 127 -23.61 9.29 11.30
C GLU A 127 -22.34 9.59 12.11
N MET A 128 -21.15 9.37 11.54
CA MET A 128 -19.88 9.68 12.21
C MET A 128 -19.73 11.17 12.46
N ALA A 129 -20.17 12.02 11.54
CA ALA A 129 -20.13 13.47 11.68
C ALA A 129 -20.93 14.01 12.85
N LYS A 130 -21.93 13.27 13.36
CA LYS A 130 -22.71 13.66 14.56
C LYS A 130 -21.92 13.60 15.85
N SER A 131 -20.94 12.74 15.93
CA SER A 131 -20.17 12.46 17.16
C SER A 131 -18.73 12.93 17.11
N THR A 132 -18.14 13.00 15.93
CA THR A 132 -16.70 13.25 15.78
C THR A 132 -16.43 14.02 14.48
N LYS A 133 -15.54 15.00 14.57
CA LYS A 133 -15.00 15.63 13.35
C LYS A 133 -14.09 14.60 12.67
N LEU A 134 -14.50 14.16 11.50
CA LEU A 134 -13.75 13.27 10.61
C LEU A 134 -13.46 14.01 9.32
N ASP A 135 -12.20 14.00 8.89
CA ASP A 135 -11.79 14.70 7.67
C ASP A 135 -11.68 13.73 6.49
N ALA A 136 -11.31 12.46 6.73
CA ALA A 136 -11.22 11.46 5.65
C ALA A 136 -11.34 10.01 6.15
N PHE A 137 -11.80 9.14 5.25
CA PHE A 137 -11.73 7.70 5.38
C PHE A 137 -10.51 7.19 4.63
N ILE A 138 -9.78 6.25 5.22
CA ILE A 138 -8.64 5.58 4.61
C ILE A 138 -9.01 4.12 4.41
N PHE A 139 -9.10 3.71 3.16
CA PHE A 139 -9.31 2.31 2.79
C PHE A 139 -7.98 1.65 2.52
N THR A 140 -7.79 0.50 3.12
CA THR A 140 -6.63 -0.36 2.93
C THR A 140 -7.10 -1.62 2.21
N ASP A 141 -6.56 -1.93 1.06
CA ASP A 141 -6.88 -3.13 0.31
C ASP A 141 -5.60 -3.87 -0.06
N LEU A 142 -5.55 -5.17 0.23
CA LEU A 142 -4.47 -6.04 -0.18
C LEU A 142 -4.80 -6.67 -1.52
N VAL A 143 -4.06 -6.26 -2.53
CA VAL A 143 -4.23 -6.73 -3.91
C VAL A 143 -3.15 -7.75 -4.22
N GLU A 144 -3.56 -8.95 -4.60
CA GLU A 144 -2.64 -9.97 -5.10
C GLU A 144 -2.60 -9.96 -6.62
N LEU A 145 -1.40 -10.07 -7.14
CA LEU A 145 -1.11 -10.14 -8.57
C LEU A 145 -0.14 -11.29 -8.84
N GLU A 146 -0.23 -11.87 -10.01
CA GLU A 146 0.78 -12.81 -10.52
C GLU A 146 1.72 -12.06 -11.46
N VAL A 147 3.01 -12.10 -11.17
CA VAL A 147 4.04 -11.44 -11.95
C VAL A 147 5.19 -12.38 -12.27
N SER A 148 5.87 -12.16 -13.39
CA SER A 148 7.13 -12.84 -13.70
C SER A 148 8.33 -11.93 -13.43
N PHE A 149 9.43 -12.52 -12.96
CA PHE A 149 10.69 -11.84 -12.76
C PHE A 149 11.59 -11.97 -13.99
N SER A 150 11.07 -11.60 -15.16
CA SER A 150 11.71 -11.81 -16.45
C SER A 150 12.26 -10.55 -17.12
N GLU A 151 12.08 -9.37 -16.52
CA GLU A 151 12.50 -8.12 -17.14
C GLU A 151 14.01 -7.87 -17.00
N GLY A 152 14.69 -7.81 -18.14
CA GLY A 152 16.09 -7.45 -18.27
C GLY A 152 17.07 -8.42 -17.60
N LEU A 153 18.36 -8.07 -17.61
CA LEU A 153 19.43 -8.89 -17.06
C LEU A 153 19.39 -9.05 -15.53
N LYS A 154 18.62 -8.22 -14.84
CA LYS A 154 18.47 -8.25 -13.37
C LYS A 154 17.23 -9.03 -12.93
N HIS A 155 16.53 -9.65 -13.87
CA HIS A 155 15.29 -10.37 -13.57
C HIS A 155 14.31 -9.54 -12.74
N ASN A 156 14.01 -8.33 -13.20
CA ASN A 156 13.06 -7.46 -12.51
C ASN A 156 11.62 -7.94 -12.77
N ALA A 157 10.77 -7.71 -11.80
CA ALA A 157 9.32 -7.71 -11.98
C ALA A 157 8.75 -6.32 -11.76
N ARG A 158 7.69 -6.00 -12.48
CA ARG A 158 6.99 -4.73 -12.35
C ARG A 158 5.50 -4.95 -12.18
N TRP A 159 4.92 -4.32 -11.17
CA TRP A 159 3.46 -4.32 -10.96
C TRP A 159 3.05 -3.05 -10.21
N ASP A 160 1.86 -2.55 -10.48
CA ASP A 160 1.32 -1.31 -9.88
C ASP A 160 2.38 -0.22 -9.76
N GLY A 161 3.28 -0.20 -10.79
CA GLY A 161 4.42 0.70 -10.93
C GLY A 161 5.54 0.52 -9.91
N VAL A 162 5.50 -0.46 -9.08
CA VAL A 162 6.63 -0.92 -8.27
C VAL A 162 7.54 -1.77 -9.15
N THR A 163 8.83 -1.52 -9.10
CA THR A 163 9.84 -2.39 -9.72
C THR A 163 10.62 -3.11 -8.62
N ARG A 164 10.71 -4.42 -8.70
CA ARG A 164 11.45 -5.25 -7.75
C ARG A 164 12.47 -6.10 -8.47
N THR A 165 13.64 -6.21 -7.87
CA THR A 165 14.64 -7.22 -8.19
C THR A 165 14.49 -8.35 -7.18
N PRO A 166 14.56 -9.62 -7.59
CA PRO A 166 14.47 -10.73 -6.64
C PRO A 166 15.64 -10.63 -5.66
N SER A 167 15.36 -10.85 -4.37
CA SER A 167 16.43 -11.00 -3.40
C SER A 167 16.98 -12.40 -3.52
N LEU A 168 18.21 -12.51 -3.99
CA LEU A 168 18.95 -13.76 -4.05
C LEU A 168 19.85 -13.96 -2.82
N GLN A 169 19.52 -13.30 -1.70
CA GLN A 169 20.27 -13.36 -0.45
C GLN A 169 19.44 -14.03 0.64
N GLY A 170 19.94 -15.09 1.22
CA GLY A 170 19.34 -15.82 2.33
C GLY A 170 19.80 -17.28 2.41
N PRO A 171 19.44 -18.05 3.46
CA PRO A 171 19.75 -19.48 3.54
C PRO A 171 19.05 -20.20 2.37
N GLY A 172 19.78 -20.65 1.37
CA GLY A 172 19.28 -21.28 0.16
C GLY A 172 19.47 -20.43 -1.11
N ASP A 173 20.40 -19.53 -1.12
CA ASP A 173 20.70 -18.50 -2.11
C ASP A 173 21.04 -18.97 -3.52
N GLY A 174 21.07 -20.22 -3.77
CA GLY A 174 21.29 -20.74 -5.10
C GLY A 174 19.98 -20.84 -5.88
N VAL A 175 19.57 -19.77 -6.56
CA VAL A 175 18.66 -19.97 -7.67
C VAL A 175 19.38 -20.87 -8.69
N SER A 176 18.82 -22.05 -8.94
CA SER A 176 19.35 -22.95 -9.97
C SER A 176 19.51 -22.20 -11.28
N THR A 177 20.58 -22.50 -12.03
CA THR A 177 20.75 -21.99 -13.40
C THR A 177 19.59 -22.41 -14.32
N GLU A 178 18.83 -23.42 -13.92
CA GLU A 178 17.64 -23.93 -14.61
C GLU A 178 16.34 -23.25 -14.15
N PHE A 179 16.40 -22.27 -13.25
CA PHE A 179 15.21 -21.59 -12.77
C PHE A 179 14.53 -20.83 -13.91
N ASP A 180 13.26 -21.14 -14.14
CA ASP A 180 12.45 -20.44 -15.14
C ASP A 180 11.93 -19.10 -14.57
N TRP A 181 12.61 -18.04 -14.95
CA TRP A 181 12.25 -16.67 -14.56
C TRP A 181 10.90 -16.18 -15.14
N ASN A 182 10.31 -16.93 -16.07
CA ASN A 182 8.97 -16.64 -16.58
C ASN A 182 7.87 -17.25 -15.70
N THR A 183 8.23 -18.08 -14.72
CA THR A 183 7.28 -18.62 -13.76
C THR A 183 6.61 -17.47 -13.00
N LEU A 184 5.29 -17.50 -12.95
CA LEU A 184 4.52 -16.49 -12.22
C LEU A 184 4.69 -16.66 -10.71
N ALA A 185 4.98 -15.57 -10.05
CA ALA A 185 5.03 -15.49 -8.59
C ALA A 185 3.89 -14.62 -8.08
N ALA A 186 3.22 -15.09 -7.03
CA ALA A 186 2.22 -14.28 -6.34
C ALA A 186 2.91 -13.16 -5.56
N VAL A 187 2.47 -11.92 -5.79
CA VAL A 187 2.93 -10.73 -5.08
C VAL A 187 1.73 -9.98 -4.52
N ALA A 188 1.90 -9.32 -3.38
CA ALA A 188 0.85 -8.52 -2.79
C ALA A 188 1.26 -7.04 -2.75
N SER A 189 0.32 -6.17 -3.06
CA SER A 189 0.42 -4.73 -2.90
C SER A 189 -0.61 -4.25 -1.88
N LEU A 190 -0.19 -3.31 -1.03
CA LEU A 190 -1.13 -2.55 -0.22
C LEU A 190 -1.60 -1.34 -1.04
N GLN A 191 -2.86 -1.33 -1.40
CA GLN A 191 -3.50 -0.18 -2.02
C GLN A 191 -4.16 0.67 -0.92
N VAL A 192 -3.80 1.94 -0.86
CA VAL A 192 -4.39 2.89 0.09
C VAL A 192 -5.18 3.93 -0.69
N SER A 193 -6.46 4.05 -0.38
CA SER A 193 -7.36 5.04 -0.98
C SER A 193 -7.89 5.98 0.09
N ILE A 194 -7.93 7.27 -0.20
CA ILE A 194 -8.41 8.30 0.72
C ILE A 194 -9.68 8.93 0.14
N TYR A 195 -10.72 8.95 0.96
CA TYR A 195 -12.01 9.58 0.65
C TYR A 195 -12.32 10.66 1.68
N ASN A 196 -12.62 11.84 1.20
CA ASN A 196 -13.00 13.02 2.01
C ASN A 196 -14.36 13.60 1.58
#